data_28e5665227c3b291c8c993ec10b59e4d
#
_entry.id   28e5665227c3b291c8c993ec10b59e4d
#
_cell.length_a   1.000
_cell.length_b   1.000
_cell.length_c   1.000
_cell.angle_alpha   90.00
_cell.angle_beta   90.00
_cell.angle_gamma   90.00
#
_symmetry.space_group_name_H-M   'P 1'
#
loop_
_entity.id
_entity.type
_entity.pdbx_description
1 polymer ?
#
loop_
_entity_poly.entity_id
_entity_poly.type
_entity_poly.pdbx_seq_one_letter_code
_entity_poly.pdbx_strand_id
1 'polypeptide(L)'
;MARALIVVARERQQTVELRRLAATYLRFLESAVRADGLAHNRMNADGEWSDNPAMGDWWGRLLWALGTIAAQRGDPWTRARALRTFRIAARERSTSLRTLAYAALGAAEIVRVRADDHIARTLLREYIRAMPDLPDPSWRWPERRLGYGNASIAEALIAAGSALDDLAATTQGLQMLDFLLSVEMSDDRFSVTGTAGRGPGEKGPSFDQQPLELAALADACATAHSVTGDSAWLPPIALAWRWFTGLNDSGTTMFDAETGAGFDGLEPGGRNENRGAESTLAALSSYQQALRHRVLTAS
;
A
#
# COMPACT_ATOMS: atom_id res chain seq x y z
N MET A 1 5.27 7.04 9.60
CA MET A 1 6.65 7.07 9.06
C MET A 1 6.87 6.10 7.90
N ALA A 2 6.47 4.82 7.95
CA ALA A 2 6.73 3.86 6.86
C ALA A 2 6.17 4.32 5.50
N ARG A 3 4.88 4.67 5.43
CA ARG A 3 4.28 5.18 4.18
C ARG A 3 4.92 6.50 3.71
N ALA A 4 5.30 7.37 4.64
CA ALA A 4 6.03 8.60 4.28
C ALA A 4 7.38 8.28 3.61
N LEU A 5 8.10 7.29 4.12
CA LEU A 5 9.35 6.85 3.52
C LEU A 5 9.15 6.28 2.10
N ILE A 6 8.06 5.51 1.87
CA ILE A 6 7.71 4.98 0.54
C ILE A 6 7.42 6.13 -0.44
N VAL A 7 6.58 7.10 -0.04
CA VAL A 7 6.24 8.26 -0.87
C VAL A 7 7.49 9.07 -1.24
N VAL A 8 8.35 9.37 -0.25
CA VAL A 8 9.61 10.08 -0.51
C VAL A 8 10.55 9.27 -1.41
N ALA A 9 10.62 7.95 -1.21
CA ALA A 9 11.45 7.07 -2.03
C ALA A 9 10.99 7.00 -3.49
N ARG A 10 9.69 7.08 -3.74
CA ARG A 10 9.09 7.02 -5.08
C ARG A 10 9.25 8.33 -5.87
N GLU A 11 9.60 9.44 -5.20
CA GLU A 11 9.78 10.72 -5.87
C GLU A 11 10.92 10.65 -6.88
N ARG A 12 10.65 11.11 -8.11
CA ARG A 12 11.60 11.01 -9.24
C ARG A 12 12.80 11.94 -9.08
N GLN A 13 12.55 13.14 -8.56
CA GLN A 13 13.58 14.16 -8.32
C GLN A 13 13.95 14.20 -6.84
N GLN A 14 15.03 13.52 -6.49
CA GLN A 14 15.53 13.46 -5.12
C GLN A 14 16.29 14.73 -4.74
N THR A 15 15.58 15.71 -4.17
CA THR A 15 16.21 16.93 -3.62
C THR A 15 17.01 16.63 -2.34
N VAL A 16 17.77 17.61 -1.85
CA VAL A 16 18.50 17.49 -0.58
C VAL A 16 17.54 17.30 0.58
N GLU A 17 16.42 18.02 0.58
CA GLU A 17 15.36 17.96 1.60
C GLU A 17 14.71 16.57 1.63
N LEU A 18 14.36 16.01 0.46
CA LEU A 18 13.77 14.66 0.39
C LEU A 18 14.75 13.58 0.87
N ARG A 19 16.04 13.71 0.56
CA ARG A 19 17.05 12.79 1.10
C ARG A 19 17.19 12.90 2.62
N ARG A 20 17.11 14.11 3.18
CA ARG A 20 17.11 14.33 4.66
C ARG A 20 15.87 13.71 5.30
N LEU A 21 14.69 13.90 4.70
CA LEU A 21 13.44 13.27 5.18
C LEU A 21 13.54 11.74 5.13
N ALA A 22 14.00 11.18 4.01
CA ALA A 22 14.19 9.73 3.88
C ALA A 22 15.15 9.18 4.95
N ALA A 23 16.26 9.87 5.20
CA ALA A 23 17.21 9.48 6.23
C ALA A 23 16.61 9.56 7.65
N THR A 24 15.75 10.55 7.91
CA THR A 24 15.06 10.71 9.20
C THR A 24 14.03 9.59 9.39
N TYR A 25 13.20 9.31 8.38
CA TYR A 25 12.21 8.25 8.44
C TYR A 25 12.86 6.87 8.57
N LEU A 26 13.97 6.63 7.84
CA LEU A 26 14.70 5.36 7.96
C LEU A 26 15.25 5.16 9.36
N ARG A 27 15.89 6.19 9.96
CA ARG A 27 16.38 6.10 11.36
C ARG A 27 15.25 5.79 12.34
N PHE A 28 14.08 6.42 12.17
CA PHE A 28 12.91 6.13 12.99
C PHE A 28 12.48 4.65 12.86
N LEU A 29 12.38 4.13 11.63
CA LEU A 29 12.01 2.74 11.41
C LEU A 29 13.05 1.76 11.97
N GLU A 30 14.33 2.07 11.84
CA GLU A 30 15.40 1.27 12.42
C GLU A 30 15.32 1.22 13.95
N SER A 31 15.03 2.36 14.61
CA SER A 31 14.87 2.40 16.06
C SER A 31 13.62 1.68 16.56
N ALA A 32 12.59 1.53 15.70
CA ALA A 32 11.38 0.80 16.05
C ALA A 32 11.57 -0.72 16.07
N VAL A 33 12.56 -1.27 15.34
CA VAL A 33 12.79 -2.71 15.24
C VAL A 33 13.70 -3.19 16.37
N ARG A 34 13.23 -4.20 17.08
CA ARG A 34 13.99 -4.89 18.13
C ARG A 34 14.86 -6.01 17.56
N ALA A 35 15.82 -6.46 18.36
CA ALA A 35 16.72 -7.56 17.99
C ALA A 35 15.98 -8.90 17.77
N ASP A 36 14.81 -9.08 18.41
CA ASP A 36 13.91 -10.22 18.25
C ASP A 36 13.03 -10.14 16.98
N GLY A 37 13.06 -9.03 16.24
CA GLY A 37 12.30 -8.84 14.99
C GLY A 37 10.93 -8.18 15.18
N LEU A 38 10.46 -8.00 16.42
CA LEU A 38 9.24 -7.25 16.71
C LEU A 38 9.48 -5.75 16.52
N ALA A 39 8.40 -4.98 16.32
CA ALA A 39 8.50 -3.55 16.11
C ALA A 39 7.52 -2.75 16.98
N HIS A 40 7.98 -1.62 17.46
CA HIS A 40 7.15 -0.60 18.09
C HIS A 40 6.34 0.17 17.06
N ASN A 41 5.19 0.70 17.47
CA ASN A 41 4.27 1.48 16.64
C ASN A 41 4.18 2.95 17.08
N ARG A 42 4.28 3.24 18.38
CA ARG A 42 3.98 4.55 18.96
C ARG A 42 5.13 5.07 19.79
N MET A 43 5.54 6.30 19.47
CA MET A 43 6.55 7.05 20.19
C MET A 43 5.92 8.32 20.75
N ASN A 44 6.18 8.63 22.00
CA ASN A 44 5.79 9.88 22.64
C ASN A 44 6.62 11.06 22.15
N ALA A 45 6.21 12.27 22.50
CA ALA A 45 6.92 13.50 22.12
C ALA A 45 8.32 13.63 22.76
N ASP A 46 8.57 12.93 23.87
CA ASP A 46 9.89 12.83 24.55
C ASP A 46 10.85 11.85 23.84
N GLY A 47 10.36 11.10 22.85
CA GLY A 47 11.15 10.13 22.11
C GLY A 47 11.13 8.71 22.70
N GLU A 48 10.33 8.45 23.73
CA GLU A 48 10.17 7.11 24.30
C GLU A 48 9.07 6.32 23.60
N TRP A 49 9.27 4.99 23.47
CA TRP A 49 8.25 4.09 22.96
C TRP A 49 7.16 3.86 24.01
N SER A 50 5.88 4.08 23.63
CA SER A 50 4.73 4.00 24.53
C SER A 50 3.92 2.73 24.38
N ASP A 51 4.33 1.82 23.49
CA ASP A 51 3.66 0.55 23.22
C ASP A 51 4.61 -0.64 23.42
N ASN A 52 4.02 -1.82 23.61
CA ASN A 52 4.77 -3.07 23.54
C ASN A 52 5.04 -3.42 22.07
N PRO A 53 6.26 -3.84 21.72
CA PRO A 53 6.59 -4.22 20.37
C PRO A 53 5.80 -5.48 19.96
N ALA A 54 5.28 -5.47 18.73
CA ALA A 54 4.48 -6.57 18.19
C ALA A 54 4.52 -6.60 16.65
N MET A 55 3.74 -7.51 16.05
CA MET A 55 3.60 -7.67 14.59
C MET A 55 2.19 -7.28 14.14
N GLY A 56 1.88 -6.00 14.17
CA GLY A 56 0.67 -5.46 13.53
C GLY A 56 0.96 -4.90 12.15
N ASP A 57 0.00 -4.19 11.57
CA ASP A 57 0.16 -3.57 10.25
C ASP A 57 1.34 -2.61 10.15
N TRP A 58 1.71 -1.97 11.27
CA TRP A 58 2.89 -1.12 11.32
C TRP A 58 4.18 -1.91 11.06
N TRP A 59 4.28 -3.16 11.54
CA TRP A 59 5.39 -4.05 11.26
C TRP A 59 5.43 -4.43 9.77
N GLY A 60 4.29 -4.80 9.18
CA GLY A 60 4.20 -5.10 7.75
C GLY A 60 4.58 -3.89 6.88
N ARG A 61 4.01 -2.72 7.19
CA ARG A 61 4.33 -1.47 6.48
C ARG A 61 5.79 -1.02 6.66
N LEU A 62 6.39 -1.31 7.81
CA LEU A 62 7.82 -1.09 8.06
C LEU A 62 8.65 -1.96 7.11
N LEU A 63 8.35 -3.24 6.97
CA LEU A 63 9.02 -4.14 6.02
C LEU A 63 8.84 -3.67 4.58
N TRP A 64 7.65 -3.20 4.20
CA TRP A 64 7.43 -2.61 2.88
C TRP A 64 8.35 -1.43 2.63
N ALA A 65 8.40 -0.46 3.54
CA ALA A 65 9.26 0.71 3.42
C ALA A 65 10.75 0.35 3.36
N LEU A 66 11.20 -0.57 4.22
CA LEU A 66 12.59 -1.03 4.23
C LEU A 66 12.96 -1.76 2.93
N GLY A 67 12.07 -2.60 2.41
CA GLY A 67 12.24 -3.26 1.11
C GLY A 67 12.33 -2.27 -0.04
N THR A 68 11.44 -1.27 -0.07
CA THR A 68 11.46 -0.19 -1.06
C THR A 68 12.80 0.54 -1.06
N ILE A 69 13.33 0.94 0.12
CA ILE A 69 14.63 1.61 0.21
C ILE A 69 15.78 0.68 -0.18
N ALA A 70 15.74 -0.59 0.23
CA ALA A 70 16.80 -1.55 -0.11
C ALA A 70 16.91 -1.81 -1.62
N ALA A 71 15.77 -1.67 -2.34
CA ALA A 71 15.69 -1.85 -3.79
C ALA A 71 15.93 -0.57 -4.60
N GLN A 72 15.84 0.60 -3.98
CA GLN A 72 15.96 1.88 -4.67
C GLN A 72 17.37 2.09 -5.26
N ARG A 73 17.44 2.87 -6.36
CA ARG A 73 18.72 3.41 -6.85
C ARG A 73 19.15 4.55 -5.92
N GLY A 74 20.38 4.51 -5.41
CA GLY A 74 20.85 5.56 -4.50
C GLY A 74 22.05 5.11 -3.67
N ASP A 75 22.25 5.77 -2.54
CA ASP A 75 23.39 5.53 -1.66
C ASP A 75 23.47 4.06 -1.16
N PRO A 76 24.58 3.35 -1.47
CA PRO A 76 24.73 1.95 -1.08
C PRO A 76 24.66 1.71 0.43
N TRP A 77 25.10 2.67 1.24
CA TRP A 77 25.08 2.59 2.69
C TRP A 77 23.64 2.60 3.24
N THR A 78 22.81 3.52 2.75
CA THR A 78 21.38 3.60 3.09
C THR A 78 20.65 2.31 2.72
N ARG A 79 20.91 1.78 1.53
CA ARG A 79 20.34 0.51 1.06
C ARG A 79 20.75 -0.67 1.94
N ALA A 80 22.02 -0.75 2.31
CA ALA A 80 22.54 -1.82 3.16
C ALA A 80 21.95 -1.79 4.57
N ARG A 81 21.73 -0.59 5.14
CA ARG A 81 21.07 -0.39 6.44
C ARG A 81 19.63 -0.89 6.38
N ALA A 82 18.84 -0.43 5.39
CA ALA A 82 17.47 -0.84 5.20
C ALA A 82 17.35 -2.37 5.03
N LEU A 83 18.18 -2.98 4.22
CA LEU A 83 18.20 -4.44 4.01
C LEU A 83 18.54 -5.21 5.30
N ARG A 84 19.50 -4.73 6.09
CA ARG A 84 19.84 -5.35 7.37
C ARG A 84 18.67 -5.29 8.35
N THR A 85 18.01 -4.15 8.48
CA THR A 85 16.85 -3.98 9.36
C THR A 85 15.66 -4.81 8.88
N PHE A 86 15.41 -4.84 7.56
CA PHE A 86 14.43 -5.74 6.96
C PHE A 86 14.67 -7.20 7.38
N ARG A 87 15.92 -7.69 7.26
CA ARG A 87 16.27 -9.07 7.60
C ARG A 87 16.12 -9.40 9.09
N ILE A 88 16.24 -8.42 9.98
CA ILE A 88 15.98 -8.61 11.41
C ILE A 88 14.47 -8.78 11.62
N ALA A 89 13.65 -7.84 11.14
CA ALA A 89 12.21 -7.90 11.30
C ALA A 89 11.60 -9.11 10.58
N ALA A 90 12.08 -9.46 9.40
CA ALA A 90 11.62 -10.59 8.60
C ALA A 90 11.99 -11.97 9.17
N ARG A 91 12.51 -12.09 10.40
CA ARG A 91 12.61 -13.37 11.13
C ARG A 91 11.28 -13.81 11.70
N GLU A 92 10.42 -12.86 12.00
CA GLU A 92 9.10 -13.08 12.59
C GLU A 92 8.01 -13.20 11.52
N ARG A 93 6.84 -13.75 11.90
CA ARG A 93 5.69 -13.93 11.01
C ARG A 93 4.39 -13.55 11.70
N SER A 94 3.62 -12.66 11.08
CA SER A 94 2.26 -12.36 11.52
C SER A 94 1.28 -13.43 11.05
N THR A 95 0.21 -13.63 11.78
CA THR A 95 -0.93 -14.48 11.37
C THR A 95 -1.98 -13.66 10.58
N SER A 96 -1.87 -12.33 10.56
CA SER A 96 -2.76 -11.46 9.79
C SER A 96 -2.34 -11.45 8.32
N LEU A 97 -3.26 -11.83 7.43
CA LEU A 97 -3.02 -11.83 5.98
C LEU A 97 -2.64 -10.43 5.47
N ARG A 98 -3.30 -9.39 5.97
CA ARG A 98 -3.03 -7.99 5.57
C ARG A 98 -1.65 -7.52 6.03
N THR A 99 -1.26 -7.85 7.25
CA THR A 99 0.09 -7.57 7.75
C THR A 99 1.16 -8.28 6.92
N LEU A 100 0.93 -9.56 6.58
CA LEU A 100 1.81 -10.33 5.70
C LEU A 100 1.85 -9.75 4.28
N ALA A 101 0.73 -9.24 3.75
CA ALA A 101 0.69 -8.59 2.44
C ALA A 101 1.65 -7.38 2.38
N TYR A 102 1.60 -6.50 3.36
CA TYR A 102 2.55 -5.38 3.41
C TYR A 102 4.01 -5.85 3.49
N ALA A 103 4.29 -6.88 4.28
CA ALA A 103 5.64 -7.45 4.37
C ALA A 103 6.08 -8.07 3.03
N ALA A 104 5.16 -8.75 2.32
CA ALA A 104 5.41 -9.35 1.02
C ALA A 104 5.70 -8.30 -0.06
N LEU A 105 5.04 -7.14 -0.04
CA LEU A 105 5.37 -6.02 -0.94
C LEU A 105 6.84 -5.59 -0.78
N GLY A 106 7.31 -5.46 0.46
CA GLY A 106 8.72 -5.16 0.72
C GLY A 106 9.68 -6.26 0.25
N ALA A 107 9.31 -7.52 0.45
CA ALA A 107 10.09 -8.66 0.00
C ALA A 107 10.16 -8.74 -1.53
N ALA A 108 9.06 -8.47 -2.24
CA ALA A 108 9.03 -8.44 -3.70
C ALA A 108 9.96 -7.36 -4.28
N GLU A 109 10.01 -6.18 -3.66
CA GLU A 109 10.96 -5.13 -4.04
C GLU A 109 12.42 -5.60 -3.91
N ILE A 110 12.76 -6.33 -2.84
CA ILE A 110 14.11 -6.87 -2.64
C ILE A 110 14.41 -7.93 -3.69
N VAL A 111 13.51 -8.90 -3.94
CA VAL A 111 13.72 -9.97 -4.92
C VAL A 111 13.92 -9.42 -6.33
N ARG A 112 13.21 -8.34 -6.69
CA ARG A 112 13.35 -7.66 -8.00
C ARG A 112 14.79 -7.20 -8.28
N VAL A 113 15.59 -6.84 -7.26
CA VAL A 113 16.98 -6.37 -7.41
C VAL A 113 18.03 -7.34 -6.87
N ARG A 114 17.58 -8.35 -6.11
CA ARG A 114 18.39 -9.41 -5.49
C ARG A 114 17.61 -10.74 -5.59
N ALA A 115 17.58 -11.30 -6.79
CA ALA A 115 16.77 -12.48 -7.11
C ALA A 115 17.02 -13.67 -6.15
N ASP A 116 18.21 -13.79 -5.60
CA ASP A 116 18.63 -14.89 -4.71
C ASP A 116 18.48 -14.58 -3.21
N ASP A 117 17.85 -13.46 -2.82
CA ASP A 117 17.65 -13.16 -1.41
C ASP A 117 16.69 -14.17 -0.77
N HIS A 118 17.26 -15.14 -0.04
CA HIS A 118 16.50 -16.28 0.50
C HIS A 118 15.47 -15.87 1.56
N ILE A 119 15.72 -14.81 2.37
CA ILE A 119 14.79 -14.33 3.39
C ILE A 119 13.55 -13.73 2.72
N ALA A 120 13.76 -12.84 1.75
CA ALA A 120 12.68 -12.23 1.00
C ALA A 120 11.87 -13.29 0.21
N ARG A 121 12.55 -14.21 -0.48
CA ARG A 121 11.88 -15.32 -1.20
C ARG A 121 11.08 -16.23 -0.28
N THR A 122 11.59 -16.51 0.91
CA THR A 122 10.86 -17.33 1.91
C THR A 122 9.60 -16.63 2.36
N LEU A 123 9.66 -15.35 2.68
CA LEU A 123 8.50 -14.55 3.07
C LEU A 123 7.44 -14.53 1.95
N LEU A 124 7.84 -14.37 0.69
CA LEU A 124 6.91 -14.42 -0.44
C LEU A 124 6.21 -15.78 -0.58
N ARG A 125 6.97 -16.90 -0.45
CA ARG A 125 6.38 -18.24 -0.50
C ARG A 125 5.40 -18.49 0.64
N GLU A 126 5.71 -18.00 1.83
CA GLU A 126 4.84 -18.12 2.99
C GLU A 126 3.57 -17.29 2.83
N TYR A 127 3.67 -16.08 2.26
CA TYR A 127 2.51 -15.27 1.93
C TYR A 127 1.58 -15.97 0.91
N ILE A 128 2.14 -16.51 -0.19
CA ILE A 128 1.37 -17.26 -1.17
C ILE A 128 0.66 -18.46 -0.52
N ARG A 129 1.35 -19.22 0.34
CA ARG A 129 0.74 -20.36 1.05
C ARG A 129 -0.33 -19.97 2.07
N ALA A 130 -0.26 -18.76 2.62
CA ALA A 130 -1.28 -18.25 3.54
C ALA A 130 -2.55 -17.79 2.83
N MET A 131 -2.51 -17.63 1.49
CA MET A 131 -3.68 -17.25 0.70
C MET A 131 -4.63 -18.45 0.62
N PRO A 132 -5.91 -18.29 1.04
CA PRO A 132 -6.88 -19.36 0.93
C PRO A 132 -7.32 -19.57 -0.52
N ASP A 133 -7.85 -20.74 -0.80
CA ASP A 133 -8.62 -20.99 -2.02
C ASP A 133 -9.86 -20.10 -2.05
N LEU A 134 -10.22 -19.61 -3.24
CA LEU A 134 -11.38 -18.75 -3.47
C LEU A 134 -12.40 -19.45 -4.38
N PRO A 135 -13.12 -20.47 -3.86
CA PRO A 135 -13.99 -21.31 -4.69
C PRO A 135 -15.29 -20.63 -5.12
N ASP A 136 -15.73 -19.57 -4.39
CA ASP A 136 -16.94 -18.84 -4.72
C ASP A 136 -16.68 -17.79 -5.80
N PRO A 137 -17.20 -17.97 -7.02
CA PRO A 137 -17.01 -17.01 -8.11
C PRO A 137 -17.70 -15.67 -7.86
N SER A 138 -18.69 -15.62 -6.97
CA SER A 138 -19.42 -14.40 -6.63
C SER A 138 -18.70 -13.56 -5.56
N TRP A 139 -17.75 -14.17 -4.82
CA TRP A 139 -16.96 -13.50 -3.78
C TRP A 139 -15.49 -13.95 -3.84
N ARG A 140 -14.75 -13.43 -4.79
CA ARG A 140 -13.33 -13.75 -5.00
C ARG A 140 -12.43 -12.99 -4.05
N TRP A 141 -12.71 -13.09 -2.75
CA TRP A 141 -11.99 -12.38 -1.70
C TRP A 141 -11.66 -13.31 -0.52
N PRO A 142 -10.44 -13.22 0.08
CA PRO A 142 -10.01 -14.16 1.12
C PRO A 142 -10.68 -13.93 2.49
N GLU A 143 -11.33 -12.80 2.68
CA GLU A 143 -12.02 -12.45 3.91
C GLU A 143 -13.54 -12.44 3.67
N ARG A 144 -14.34 -12.65 4.73
CA ARG A 144 -15.81 -12.65 4.64
C ARG A 144 -16.41 -11.30 4.27
N ARG A 145 -15.66 -10.23 4.54
CA ARG A 145 -16.01 -8.84 4.23
C ARG A 145 -14.77 -8.11 3.74
N LEU A 146 -14.93 -7.16 2.84
CA LEU A 146 -13.93 -6.14 2.58
C LEU A 146 -13.78 -5.29 3.85
N GLY A 147 -12.56 -5.06 4.25
CA GLY A 147 -12.20 -4.21 5.38
C GLY A 147 -11.52 -2.92 4.91
N TYR A 148 -10.26 -2.73 5.30
CA TYR A 148 -9.43 -1.60 4.88
C TYR A 148 -8.16 -2.08 4.17
N GLY A 149 -7.59 -1.21 3.30
CA GLY A 149 -6.36 -1.54 2.57
C GLY A 149 -6.49 -2.80 1.73
N ASN A 150 -7.68 -3.05 1.21
CA ASN A 150 -8.03 -4.29 0.54
C ASN A 150 -7.09 -4.56 -0.66
N ALA A 151 -6.89 -3.57 -1.51
CA ALA A 151 -6.10 -3.74 -2.72
C ALA A 151 -4.65 -4.19 -2.46
N SER A 152 -4.10 -3.88 -1.28
CA SER A 152 -2.73 -4.32 -0.91
C SER A 152 -2.61 -5.84 -0.78
N ILE A 153 -3.70 -6.57 -0.49
CA ILE A 153 -3.70 -8.04 -0.43
C ILE A 153 -3.54 -8.60 -1.86
N ALA A 154 -4.32 -8.10 -2.81
CA ALA A 154 -4.23 -8.51 -4.21
C ALA A 154 -2.87 -8.09 -4.82
N GLU A 155 -2.44 -6.85 -4.57
CA GLU A 155 -1.15 -6.33 -5.04
C GLU A 155 0.02 -7.21 -4.59
N ALA A 156 0.04 -7.57 -3.31
CA ALA A 156 1.09 -8.41 -2.75
C ALA A 156 1.12 -9.80 -3.39
N LEU A 157 -0.03 -10.37 -3.73
CA LEU A 157 -0.10 -11.67 -4.40
C LEU A 157 0.41 -11.59 -5.86
N ILE A 158 0.05 -10.54 -6.60
CA ILE A 158 0.57 -10.27 -7.94
C ILE A 158 2.09 -10.10 -7.88
N ALA A 159 2.58 -9.26 -6.96
CA ALA A 159 4.01 -8.99 -6.81
C ALA A 159 4.80 -10.23 -6.38
N ALA A 160 4.27 -11.03 -5.45
CA ALA A 160 4.90 -12.26 -4.97
C ALA A 160 4.95 -13.33 -6.08
N GLY A 161 3.85 -13.54 -6.80
CA GLY A 161 3.77 -14.46 -7.92
C GLY A 161 4.76 -14.10 -9.02
N SER A 162 4.79 -12.83 -9.42
CA SER A 162 5.74 -12.33 -10.42
C SER A 162 7.20 -12.48 -9.97
N ALA A 163 7.51 -12.16 -8.71
CA ALA A 163 8.88 -12.25 -8.18
C ALA A 163 9.39 -13.70 -8.03
N LEU A 164 8.50 -14.68 -7.95
CA LEU A 164 8.83 -16.10 -7.80
C LEU A 164 8.56 -16.94 -9.06
N ASP A 165 8.12 -16.31 -10.16
CA ASP A 165 7.68 -16.97 -11.39
C ASP A 165 6.52 -17.95 -11.15
N ASP A 166 5.64 -17.64 -10.18
CA ASP A 166 4.44 -18.39 -9.84
C ASP A 166 3.23 -17.79 -10.58
N LEU A 167 2.93 -18.39 -11.75
CA LEU A 167 1.83 -17.93 -12.58
C LEU A 167 0.45 -18.12 -11.92
N ALA A 168 0.28 -19.15 -11.10
CA ALA A 168 -0.99 -19.41 -10.41
C ALA A 168 -1.27 -18.29 -9.37
N ALA A 169 -0.28 -17.94 -8.55
CA ALA A 169 -0.39 -16.85 -7.60
C ALA A 169 -0.63 -15.50 -8.29
N THR A 170 0.10 -15.23 -9.38
CA THR A 170 -0.09 -14.00 -10.18
C THR A 170 -1.51 -13.93 -10.71
N THR A 171 -2.02 -15.01 -11.31
CA THR A 171 -3.38 -15.07 -11.89
C THR A 171 -4.44 -14.89 -10.81
N GLN A 172 -4.30 -15.53 -9.65
CA GLN A 172 -5.22 -15.38 -8.54
C GLN A 172 -5.24 -13.93 -8.03
N GLY A 173 -4.08 -13.29 -7.90
CA GLY A 173 -3.97 -11.89 -7.48
C GLY A 173 -4.64 -10.92 -8.47
N LEU A 174 -4.48 -11.14 -9.78
CA LEU A 174 -5.15 -10.36 -10.82
C LEU A 174 -6.67 -10.54 -10.79
N GLN A 175 -7.16 -11.77 -10.56
CA GLN A 175 -8.59 -12.04 -10.40
C GLN A 175 -9.19 -11.39 -9.16
N MET A 176 -8.43 -11.35 -8.06
CA MET A 176 -8.84 -10.64 -6.84
C MET A 176 -8.91 -9.13 -7.07
N LEU A 177 -7.95 -8.56 -7.78
CA LEU A 177 -7.96 -7.12 -8.11
C LEU A 177 -9.12 -6.77 -9.03
N ASP A 178 -9.37 -7.56 -10.07
CA ASP A 178 -10.52 -7.39 -10.98
C ASP A 178 -11.86 -7.46 -10.21
N PHE A 179 -12.01 -8.47 -9.33
CA PHE A 179 -13.16 -8.56 -8.44
C PHE A 179 -13.30 -7.31 -7.56
N LEU A 180 -12.22 -6.85 -6.93
CA LEU A 180 -12.23 -5.68 -6.07
C LEU A 180 -12.65 -4.43 -6.85
N LEU A 181 -12.13 -4.21 -8.05
CA LEU A 181 -12.54 -3.10 -8.91
C LEU A 181 -14.04 -3.19 -9.27
N SER A 182 -14.56 -4.39 -9.51
CA SER A 182 -16.00 -4.58 -9.79
C SER A 182 -16.90 -4.22 -8.61
N VAL A 183 -16.38 -4.25 -7.38
CA VAL A 183 -17.11 -3.89 -6.15
C VAL A 183 -16.90 -2.43 -5.78
N GLU A 184 -15.70 -1.89 -5.99
CA GLU A 184 -15.30 -0.55 -5.55
C GLU A 184 -15.56 0.54 -6.59
N MET A 185 -15.97 0.16 -7.80
CA MET A 185 -16.34 1.13 -8.84
C MET A 185 -17.86 1.23 -8.99
N SER A 186 -18.34 2.45 -9.24
CA SER A 186 -19.71 2.76 -9.62
C SER A 186 -19.67 3.68 -10.83
N ASP A 187 -20.15 3.17 -11.98
CA ASP A 187 -20.12 3.87 -13.26
C ASP A 187 -18.70 4.29 -13.65
N ASP A 188 -18.40 5.58 -13.59
CA ASP A 188 -17.16 6.22 -14.03
C ASP A 188 -16.25 6.68 -12.89
N ARG A 189 -16.52 6.25 -11.63
CA ARG A 189 -15.78 6.70 -10.44
C ARG A 189 -15.59 5.59 -9.42
N PHE A 190 -14.67 5.79 -8.49
CA PHE A 190 -14.56 4.97 -7.30
C PHE A 190 -15.63 5.32 -6.25
N SER A 191 -16.29 4.29 -5.73
CA SER A 191 -17.19 4.27 -4.59
C SER A 191 -16.67 3.22 -3.61
N VAL A 192 -15.56 3.57 -2.93
CA VAL A 192 -14.81 2.60 -2.14
C VAL A 192 -15.54 2.18 -0.86
N THR A 193 -15.19 0.99 -0.39
CA THR A 193 -15.71 0.45 0.87
C THR A 193 -15.39 1.39 2.03
N GLY A 194 -16.42 1.80 2.76
CA GLY A 194 -16.29 2.64 3.95
C GLY A 194 -15.79 1.86 5.18
N THR A 195 -15.62 2.57 6.29
CA THR A 195 -15.06 2.04 7.55
C THR A 195 -15.83 0.86 8.16
N ALA A 196 -17.13 0.73 7.86
CA ALA A 196 -17.95 -0.41 8.29
C ALA A 196 -17.66 -1.71 7.51
N GLY A 197 -16.86 -1.63 6.45
CA GLY A 197 -16.60 -2.72 5.54
C GLY A 197 -17.79 -3.01 4.62
N ARG A 198 -17.60 -3.95 3.68
CA ARG A 198 -18.62 -4.39 2.72
C ARG A 198 -18.65 -5.91 2.63
N GLY A 199 -19.82 -6.52 2.72
CA GLY A 199 -20.03 -7.95 2.56
C GLY A 199 -20.66 -8.33 1.22
N PRO A 200 -20.77 -9.64 0.93
CA PRO A 200 -21.43 -10.13 -0.28
C PRO A 200 -22.84 -9.59 -0.43
N GLY A 201 -23.20 -9.11 -1.63
CA GLY A 201 -24.52 -8.59 -1.95
C GLY A 201 -24.85 -7.19 -1.42
N GLU A 202 -23.99 -6.58 -0.60
CA GLU A 202 -24.16 -5.19 -0.16
C GLU A 202 -23.83 -4.23 -1.33
N LYS A 203 -24.76 -3.32 -1.64
CA LYS A 203 -24.68 -2.41 -2.79
C LYS A 203 -24.79 -0.95 -2.34
N GLY A 204 -24.38 -0.06 -3.25
CA GLY A 204 -24.45 1.39 -3.09
C GLY A 204 -23.27 1.99 -2.35
N PRO A 205 -23.22 3.33 -2.26
CA PRO A 205 -22.14 4.02 -1.56
C PRO A 205 -22.03 3.57 -0.11
N SER A 206 -20.83 3.33 0.35
CA SER A 206 -20.49 3.01 1.74
C SER A 206 -19.64 4.15 2.29
N PHE A 207 -20.01 4.71 3.42
CA PHE A 207 -19.27 5.79 4.08
C PHE A 207 -18.80 5.29 5.46
N ASP A 208 -17.86 5.87 6.08
CA ASP A 208 -16.89 6.88 5.74
C ASP A 208 -15.82 6.31 4.79
N GLN A 209 -15.61 6.88 3.59
CA GLN A 209 -14.60 6.38 2.64
C GLN A 209 -13.24 6.97 2.96
N GLN A 210 -12.24 6.10 3.11
CA GLN A 210 -10.91 6.54 3.51
C GLN A 210 -9.97 6.71 2.30
N PRO A 211 -9.21 7.81 2.22
CA PRO A 211 -8.24 8.07 1.17
C PRO A 211 -7.21 6.96 0.93
N LEU A 212 -6.89 6.20 1.97
CA LEU A 212 -5.92 5.10 1.88
C LEU A 212 -6.35 4.00 0.89
N GLU A 213 -7.66 3.80 0.68
CA GLU A 213 -8.17 2.80 -0.27
C GLU A 213 -7.79 3.17 -1.71
N LEU A 214 -7.88 4.46 -2.05
CA LEU A 214 -7.54 4.95 -3.38
C LEU A 214 -6.04 4.81 -3.67
N ALA A 215 -5.19 5.07 -2.66
CA ALA A 215 -3.75 4.86 -2.79
C ALA A 215 -3.42 3.37 -3.00
N ALA A 216 -4.07 2.48 -2.25
CA ALA A 216 -3.87 1.04 -2.37
C ALA A 216 -4.36 0.52 -3.74
N LEU A 217 -5.50 1.01 -4.25
CA LEU A 217 -6.01 0.67 -5.58
C LEU A 217 -5.08 1.16 -6.69
N ALA A 218 -4.59 2.41 -6.59
CA ALA A 218 -3.63 2.94 -7.56
C ALA A 218 -2.32 2.13 -7.58
N ASP A 219 -1.80 1.76 -6.41
CA ASP A 219 -0.58 0.95 -6.28
C ASP A 219 -0.80 -0.46 -6.86
N ALA A 220 -1.92 -1.11 -6.55
CA ALA A 220 -2.25 -2.45 -7.05
C ALA A 220 -2.40 -2.47 -8.57
N CYS A 221 -3.12 -1.49 -9.14
CA CYS A 221 -3.28 -1.37 -10.60
C CYS A 221 -1.95 -1.06 -11.30
N ALA A 222 -1.09 -0.24 -10.69
CA ALA A 222 0.25 0.04 -11.20
C ALA A 222 1.13 -1.23 -11.21
N THR A 223 1.04 -2.05 -10.17
CA THR A 223 1.72 -3.35 -10.07
C THR A 223 1.18 -4.33 -11.13
N ALA A 224 -0.15 -4.43 -11.28
CA ALA A 224 -0.78 -5.28 -12.29
C ALA A 224 -0.35 -4.86 -13.71
N HIS A 225 -0.38 -3.57 -14.02
CA HIS A 225 0.13 -3.05 -15.31
C HIS A 225 1.61 -3.38 -15.52
N SER A 226 2.43 -3.20 -14.50
CA SER A 226 3.88 -3.48 -14.59
C SER A 226 4.19 -4.95 -14.87
N VAL A 227 3.37 -5.87 -14.34
CA VAL A 227 3.54 -7.32 -14.48
C VAL A 227 2.97 -7.84 -15.79
N THR A 228 1.81 -7.32 -16.23
CA THR A 228 1.09 -7.85 -17.41
C THR A 228 1.35 -7.06 -18.69
N GLY A 229 1.72 -5.78 -18.58
CA GLY A 229 1.76 -4.86 -19.72
C GLY A 229 0.37 -4.44 -20.21
N ASP A 230 -0.72 -4.92 -19.58
CA ASP A 230 -2.08 -4.63 -20.01
C ASP A 230 -2.48 -3.19 -19.62
N SER A 231 -2.85 -2.40 -20.62
CA SER A 231 -3.30 -1.02 -20.47
C SER A 231 -4.67 -0.88 -19.79
N ALA A 232 -5.44 -1.97 -19.67
CA ALA A 232 -6.71 -1.98 -18.94
C ALA A 232 -6.55 -1.57 -17.46
N TRP A 233 -5.37 -1.72 -16.88
CA TRP A 233 -5.05 -1.30 -15.51
C TRP A 233 -4.77 0.21 -15.36
N LEU A 234 -4.63 0.97 -16.45
CA LEU A 234 -4.29 2.39 -16.40
C LEU A 234 -5.48 3.30 -16.02
N PRO A 235 -6.71 3.12 -16.56
CA PRO A 235 -7.85 3.96 -16.19
C PRO A 235 -8.15 3.99 -14.67
N PRO A 236 -8.13 2.86 -13.93
CA PRO A 236 -8.32 2.91 -12.47
C PRO A 236 -7.28 3.76 -11.73
N ILE A 237 -6.02 3.84 -12.22
CA ILE A 237 -5.00 4.72 -11.62
C ILE A 237 -5.40 6.18 -11.77
N ALA A 238 -5.92 6.57 -12.95
CA ALA A 238 -6.42 7.93 -13.17
C ALA A 238 -7.63 8.24 -12.28
N LEU A 239 -8.57 7.30 -12.17
CA LEU A 239 -9.76 7.44 -11.34
C LEU A 239 -9.43 7.57 -9.86
N ALA A 240 -8.42 6.85 -9.37
CA ALA A 240 -7.96 6.97 -7.99
C ALA A 240 -7.47 8.40 -7.66
N TRP A 241 -6.74 9.05 -8.56
CA TRP A 241 -6.39 10.45 -8.38
C TRP A 241 -7.60 11.39 -8.54
N ARG A 242 -8.47 11.13 -9.52
CA ARG A 242 -9.66 11.97 -9.76
C ARG A 242 -10.64 11.93 -8.59
N TRP A 243 -10.66 10.86 -7.79
CA TRP A 243 -11.42 10.82 -6.55
C TRP A 243 -11.01 11.94 -5.59
N PHE A 244 -9.71 12.25 -5.46
CA PHE A 244 -9.23 13.38 -4.65
C PHE A 244 -9.61 14.74 -5.23
N THR A 245 -9.84 14.84 -6.52
CA THR A 245 -10.25 16.11 -7.18
C THR A 245 -11.76 16.29 -7.27
N GLY A 246 -12.54 15.41 -6.64
CA GLY A 246 -14.00 15.53 -6.55
C GLY A 246 -14.80 14.54 -7.39
N LEU A 247 -14.16 13.66 -8.19
CA LEU A 247 -14.87 12.59 -8.89
C LEU A 247 -15.10 11.41 -7.92
N ASN A 248 -15.94 11.65 -6.92
CA ASN A 248 -16.31 10.72 -5.85
C ASN A 248 -17.80 10.82 -5.54
N ASP A 249 -18.30 10.02 -4.59
CA ASP A 249 -19.73 9.92 -4.32
C ASP A 249 -20.38 11.19 -3.77
N SER A 250 -19.60 12.12 -3.20
CA SER A 250 -20.11 13.37 -2.65
C SER A 250 -19.73 14.60 -3.50
N GLY A 251 -19.05 14.43 -4.63
CA GLY A 251 -18.62 15.53 -5.50
C GLY A 251 -17.63 16.51 -4.82
N THR A 252 -16.91 16.03 -3.78
CA THR A 252 -16.13 16.91 -2.90
C THR A 252 -14.62 16.68 -3.07
N THR A 253 -13.87 17.78 -3.21
CA THR A 253 -12.39 17.72 -3.24
C THR A 253 -11.84 17.23 -1.91
N MET A 254 -10.96 16.22 -1.96
CA MET A 254 -10.41 15.51 -0.79
C MET A 254 -8.96 15.91 -0.46
N PHE A 255 -8.48 17.01 -0.98
CA PHE A 255 -7.22 17.63 -0.58
C PHE A 255 -7.34 19.16 -0.62
N ASP A 256 -6.54 19.82 0.19
CA ASP A 256 -6.41 21.26 0.23
C ASP A 256 -5.33 21.70 -0.76
N ALA A 257 -5.71 22.43 -1.80
CA ALA A 257 -4.79 22.84 -2.87
C ALA A 257 -3.72 23.85 -2.39
N GLU A 258 -3.97 24.59 -1.31
CA GLU A 258 -3.02 25.58 -0.77
C GLU A 258 -1.92 24.91 0.07
N THR A 259 -2.30 23.91 0.87
CA THR A 259 -1.37 23.25 1.80
C THR A 259 -0.91 21.88 1.31
N GLY A 260 -1.62 21.27 0.36
CA GLY A 260 -1.42 19.91 -0.10
C GLY A 260 -1.92 18.84 0.89
N ALA A 261 -2.58 19.23 1.99
CA ALA A 261 -3.05 18.31 3.00
C ALA A 261 -4.29 17.52 2.53
N GLY A 262 -4.30 16.22 2.74
CA GLY A 262 -5.46 15.35 2.48
C GLY A 262 -6.46 15.37 3.62
N PHE A 263 -7.76 15.33 3.29
CA PHE A 263 -8.85 15.19 4.26
C PHE A 263 -9.09 13.72 4.61
N ASP A 264 -9.48 13.43 5.87
CA ASP A 264 -9.41 12.08 6.44
C ASP A 264 -10.52 11.13 5.98
N GLY A 265 -11.66 11.62 5.52
CA GLY A 265 -12.75 10.77 5.08
C GLY A 265 -13.78 11.49 4.21
N LEU A 266 -14.36 10.76 3.26
CA LEU A 266 -15.51 11.21 2.47
C LEU A 266 -16.79 10.74 3.14
N GLU A 267 -17.68 11.70 3.41
CA GLU A 267 -18.98 11.51 4.06
C GLU A 267 -20.13 11.72 3.06
N PRO A 268 -21.38 11.30 3.35
CA PRO A 268 -22.50 11.46 2.43
C PRO A 268 -22.75 12.91 2.01
N GLY A 269 -22.54 13.87 2.94
CA GLY A 269 -22.79 15.29 2.73
C GLY A 269 -21.54 16.12 2.41
N GLY A 270 -20.39 15.47 2.19
CA GLY A 270 -19.13 16.20 1.96
C GLY A 270 -17.91 15.44 2.42
N ARG A 271 -17.11 16.01 3.31
CA ARG A 271 -15.87 15.42 3.82
C ARG A 271 -15.68 15.71 5.31
N ASN A 272 -14.93 14.86 5.97
CA ASN A 272 -14.35 15.14 7.28
C ASN A 272 -13.27 16.22 7.16
N GLU A 273 -13.38 17.30 7.92
CA GLU A 273 -12.44 18.43 7.83
C GLU A 273 -11.07 18.16 8.52
N ASN A 274 -10.90 17.04 9.21
CA ASN A 274 -9.60 16.65 9.72
C ASN A 274 -8.63 16.39 8.57
N ARG A 275 -7.37 16.76 8.78
CA ARG A 275 -6.28 16.62 7.80
C ARG A 275 -5.15 15.82 8.40
N GLY A 276 -5.16 14.52 8.16
CA GLY A 276 -4.18 13.60 8.71
C GLY A 276 -2.97 13.37 7.79
N ALA A 277 -1.86 12.97 8.38
CA ALA A 277 -0.69 12.57 7.62
C ALA A 277 -0.98 11.33 6.74
N GLU A 278 -1.85 10.43 7.16
CA GLU A 278 -2.24 9.26 6.39
C GLU A 278 -2.93 9.66 5.08
N SER A 279 -3.92 10.53 5.16
CA SER A 279 -4.71 11.01 4.04
C SER A 279 -3.88 11.84 3.07
N THR A 280 -2.99 12.69 3.62
CA THR A 280 -2.01 13.44 2.81
C THR A 280 -1.08 12.50 2.03
N LEU A 281 -0.56 11.46 2.68
CA LEU A 281 0.30 10.47 2.02
C LEU A 281 -0.46 9.63 0.99
N ALA A 282 -1.74 9.36 1.22
CA ALA A 282 -2.60 8.67 0.27
C ALA A 282 -2.81 9.51 -1.00
N ALA A 283 -3.12 10.81 -0.85
CA ALA A 283 -3.23 11.73 -1.97
C ALA A 283 -1.92 11.81 -2.78
N LEU A 284 -0.79 11.97 -2.10
CA LEU A 284 0.53 12.02 -2.74
C LEU A 284 0.87 10.71 -3.47
N SER A 285 0.59 9.53 -2.87
CA SER A 285 0.84 8.23 -3.51
C SER A 285 0.00 8.06 -4.78
N SER A 286 -1.31 8.37 -4.72
CA SER A 286 -2.21 8.32 -5.87
C SER A 286 -1.76 9.25 -7.00
N TYR A 287 -1.37 10.48 -6.65
CA TYR A 287 -0.83 11.45 -7.60
C TYR A 287 0.47 10.97 -8.26
N GLN A 288 1.41 10.41 -7.46
CA GLN A 288 2.67 9.86 -7.98
C GLN A 288 2.43 8.72 -8.97
N GLN A 289 1.47 7.83 -8.72
CA GLN A 289 1.13 6.77 -9.66
C GLN A 289 0.52 7.34 -10.94
N ALA A 290 -0.39 8.30 -10.83
CA ALA A 290 -0.99 8.95 -12.00
C ALA A 290 0.05 9.67 -12.87
N LEU A 291 1.01 10.37 -12.25
CA LEU A 291 2.15 10.99 -12.94
C LEU A 291 3.07 9.95 -13.60
N ARG A 292 3.39 8.88 -12.87
CA ARG A 292 4.30 7.83 -13.33
C ARG A 292 3.79 7.14 -14.59
N HIS A 293 2.50 6.87 -14.62
CA HIS A 293 1.83 6.19 -15.72
C HIS A 293 1.28 7.15 -16.79
N ARG A 294 1.50 8.48 -16.64
CA ARG A 294 1.08 9.53 -17.60
C ARG A 294 -0.43 9.51 -17.87
N VAL A 295 -1.22 9.17 -16.85
CA VAL A 295 -2.69 9.13 -16.96
C VAL A 295 -3.38 10.39 -16.44
N LEU A 296 -2.63 11.43 -16.08
CA LEU A 296 -3.17 12.74 -15.80
C LEU A 296 -3.60 13.37 -17.13
N THR A 297 -4.91 13.56 -17.33
CA THR A 297 -5.41 14.44 -18.35
C THR A 297 -5.18 15.88 -17.89
N ALA A 298 -4.64 16.74 -18.77
CA ALA A 298 -4.64 18.16 -18.54
C ALA A 298 -6.11 18.61 -18.32
N SER A 299 -6.40 19.11 -17.11
CA SER A 299 -7.68 19.76 -16.80
C SER A 299 -7.72 21.16 -17.40
#